data_4cf3b8e0e39a313667f19991b2153eb2
#
_entry.id   4cf3b8e0e39a313667f19991b2153eb2
#
_cell.length_a   1.000
_cell.length_b   1.000
_cell.length_c   1.000
_cell.angle_alpha   90.00
_cell.angle_beta   90.00
_cell.angle_gamma   90.00
#
_symmetry.space_group_name_H-M   'P 1'
#
loop_
_entity.id
_entity.type
_entity.pdbx_description
1 polymer ?
#
loop_
_entity_poly.entity_id
_entity_poly.type
_entity_poly.pdbx_seq_one_letter_code
_entity_poly.pdbx_strand_id
1 'polypeptide(L)'
;MKIFAPRVPVPGHGGLASGGLPDVSPPTSSAVRSLRPKRFSRRRTLRRNLRNSVADCTAYSLMVGMGETYFPAFALALGLGQIVSGLVASVPLLIGAVLQLISPYAVRWLGSNRRWCVLCVLLQGLSFLPLVGAALVGELPAWALFGFVALYWAGGLGATPAWQTWMETVVPYHVRAPFFAMRTRFGQGGVLVGFLAGGFSLQYGKQHGIVLKMFAAIFAVAFVCRMISARFLSRQTESAQLNGPQLHVGFGELLGRIRAGSSERLLTYFLAVQMAVQISGPYFSPFMLGQMKISYLHFVALLAVSFLAKIVALPACGRLATLFGARRLLWLGGIGIMPVSGSWLYASEFWQLVMIQFLGGVVWAAYELAMLLMFFESVRKEERTSILTMFNLGNSVALALGSILGGCLLKILGESREAYLFLFAVSSFARAGALLVLRFFPGAELTLREEENELVDPLEGTLDLARPQVDEPEEIAGPVRRLASLVSSGRDRT
;
A
#
# COMPACT_ATOMS: atom_id res chain seq x y z
N MET A 1 50.20 9.47 32.10
CA MET A 1 50.92 8.26 31.68
C MET A 1 50.96 8.28 30.14
N LYS A 2 52.15 8.52 29.58
CA LYS A 2 52.38 8.71 28.12
C LYS A 2 52.44 7.35 27.46
N ILE A 3 51.76 7.13 26.32
CA ILE A 3 51.96 5.99 25.45
C ILE A 3 52.03 6.47 23.99
N PHE A 4 53.20 6.45 23.47
CA PHE A 4 53.77 6.25 22.14
C PHE A 4 52.82 6.13 20.92
N ALA A 5 53.06 7.05 19.94
CA ALA A 5 52.73 6.91 18.55
C ALA A 5 54.00 6.49 17.75
N PRO A 6 53.96 5.58 16.79
CA PRO A 6 55.09 5.28 15.92
C PRO A 6 55.20 6.27 14.75
N ARG A 7 56.42 6.76 14.52
CA ARG A 7 56.83 7.60 13.37
C ARG A 7 56.93 6.76 12.11
N VAL A 8 56.39 7.27 11.01
CA VAL A 8 56.61 6.76 9.65
C VAL A 8 57.82 7.49 9.04
N PRO A 9 58.76 6.84 8.41
CA PRO A 9 59.93 7.47 7.80
C PRO A 9 59.59 8.08 6.42
N VAL A 10 60.17 9.27 6.17
CA VAL A 10 60.15 10.00 4.88
C VAL A 10 61.29 9.45 4.02
N PRO A 11 61.05 9.04 2.76
CA PRO A 11 62.12 8.73 1.81
C PRO A 11 62.61 9.99 1.07
N GLY A 12 63.93 10.08 0.94
CA GLY A 12 64.65 11.22 0.38
C GLY A 12 64.59 11.34 -1.16
N HIS A 13 64.95 12.54 -1.60
CA HIS A 13 65.12 12.93 -2.98
C HIS A 13 66.17 12.08 -3.74
N GLY A 14 65.79 11.63 -4.93
CA GLY A 14 66.73 11.00 -5.88
C GLY A 14 66.17 10.91 -7.30
N GLY A 15 66.74 11.67 -8.22
CA GLY A 15 66.92 11.28 -9.61
C GLY A 15 65.79 11.56 -10.60
N LEU A 16 65.90 12.63 -11.37
CA LEU A 16 65.26 12.85 -12.65
C LEU A 16 65.61 11.73 -13.65
N ALA A 17 64.61 10.93 -14.07
CA ALA A 17 64.71 10.10 -15.26
C ALA A 17 63.51 10.41 -16.16
N SER A 18 63.79 10.85 -17.38
CA SER A 18 62.86 11.10 -18.49
C SER A 18 62.15 9.81 -18.91
N GLY A 19 60.91 9.64 -18.49
CA GLY A 19 60.04 8.54 -18.89
C GLY A 19 58.85 9.06 -19.67
N GLY A 20 58.70 8.58 -20.90
CA GLY A 20 57.70 9.01 -21.87
C GLY A 20 56.26 8.89 -21.34
N LEU A 21 55.41 9.78 -21.81
CA LEU A 21 53.97 9.78 -21.61
C LEU A 21 53.38 8.42 -22.00
N PRO A 22 52.52 7.81 -21.20
CA PRO A 22 51.81 6.61 -21.62
C PRO A 22 50.86 6.94 -22.76
N ASP A 23 51.02 6.16 -23.84
CA ASP A 23 50.17 6.19 -25.03
C ASP A 23 48.72 5.87 -24.65
N VAL A 24 47.85 6.92 -24.55
CA VAL A 24 46.43 6.77 -24.31
C VAL A 24 45.77 6.41 -25.62
N SER A 25 45.83 5.14 -25.97
CA SER A 25 45.03 4.60 -27.07
C SER A 25 43.55 4.79 -26.78
N PRO A 26 42.74 5.28 -27.75
CA PRO A 26 41.29 5.48 -27.52
C PRO A 26 40.61 4.15 -27.16
N PRO A 27 39.60 4.15 -26.26
CA PRO A 27 38.95 2.92 -25.81
C PRO A 27 38.41 2.14 -27.00
N THR A 28 38.88 0.93 -27.16
CA THR A 28 38.49 0.03 -28.25
C THR A 28 36.98 -0.13 -28.33
N SER A 29 36.42 -0.16 -29.52
CA SER A 29 34.98 -0.25 -29.83
C SER A 29 34.24 -1.41 -29.14
N SER A 30 34.99 -2.37 -28.56
CA SER A 30 34.48 -3.47 -27.76
C SER A 30 33.96 -3.04 -26.39
N ALA A 31 34.52 -2.00 -25.75
CA ALA A 31 34.06 -1.47 -24.44
C ALA A 31 32.69 -0.74 -24.55
N VAL A 32 32.48 -0.06 -25.68
CA VAL A 32 31.20 0.65 -25.93
C VAL A 32 30.05 -0.33 -26.26
N ARG A 33 30.35 -1.48 -26.87
CA ARG A 33 29.36 -2.54 -27.15
C ARG A 33 28.85 -3.27 -25.91
N SER A 34 29.63 -3.36 -24.84
CA SER A 34 29.22 -4.08 -23.61
C SER A 34 28.21 -3.33 -22.74
N LEU A 35 28.03 -2.01 -22.90
CA LEU A 35 27.12 -1.19 -22.11
C LEU A 35 25.68 -1.19 -22.63
N ARG A 36 25.44 -1.38 -23.94
CA ARG A 36 24.10 -1.41 -24.54
C ARG A 36 23.23 -2.61 -24.12
N PRO A 37 23.73 -3.86 -24.05
CA PRO A 37 22.87 -5.01 -23.69
C PRO A 37 22.36 -4.96 -22.25
N LYS A 38 23.09 -4.39 -21.29
CA LYS A 38 22.67 -4.30 -19.88
C LYS A 38 21.44 -3.38 -19.64
N ARG A 39 21.31 -2.27 -20.38
CA ARG A 39 20.15 -1.36 -20.24
C ARG A 39 18.85 -1.95 -20.79
N PHE A 40 18.89 -2.64 -21.92
CA PHE A 40 17.71 -3.31 -22.49
C PHE A 40 17.23 -4.46 -21.61
N SER A 41 18.12 -5.25 -21.06
CA SER A 41 17.81 -6.34 -20.12
C SER A 41 17.14 -5.80 -18.85
N ARG A 42 17.63 -4.71 -18.27
CA ARG A 42 17.06 -4.07 -17.07
C ARG A 42 15.64 -3.55 -17.29
N ARG A 43 15.36 -2.87 -18.41
CA ARG A 43 14.01 -2.39 -18.76
C ARG A 43 13.02 -3.54 -18.96
N ARG A 44 13.45 -4.63 -19.61
CA ARG A 44 12.60 -5.82 -19.81
C ARG A 44 12.26 -6.50 -18.48
N THR A 45 13.25 -6.64 -17.60
CA THR A 45 13.06 -7.20 -16.25
C THR A 45 12.09 -6.33 -15.41
N LEU A 46 12.26 -5.00 -15.41
CA LEU A 46 11.37 -4.09 -14.72
C LEU A 46 9.93 -4.24 -15.23
N ARG A 47 9.68 -4.16 -16.54
CA ARG A 47 8.33 -4.34 -17.11
C ARG A 47 7.70 -5.68 -16.73
N ARG A 48 8.49 -6.75 -16.71
CA ARG A 48 8.02 -8.07 -16.28
C ARG A 48 7.63 -8.07 -14.80
N ASN A 49 8.43 -7.48 -13.92
CA ASN A 49 8.15 -7.38 -12.50
C ASN A 49 6.88 -6.57 -12.25
N LEU A 50 6.72 -5.40 -12.87
CA LEU A 50 5.54 -4.57 -12.73
C LEU A 50 4.27 -5.29 -13.19
N ARG A 51 4.32 -5.99 -14.35
CA ARG A 51 3.19 -6.79 -14.84
C ARG A 51 2.84 -7.94 -13.90
N ASN A 52 3.85 -8.65 -13.40
CA ASN A 52 3.63 -9.74 -12.43
C ASN A 52 3.04 -9.21 -11.11
N SER A 53 3.45 -8.02 -10.66
CA SER A 53 2.89 -7.40 -9.46
C SER A 53 1.43 -6.98 -9.63
N VAL A 54 1.02 -6.51 -10.82
CA VAL A 54 -0.39 -6.23 -11.11
C VAL A 54 -1.20 -7.52 -11.17
N ALA A 55 -0.70 -8.56 -11.86
CA ALA A 55 -1.37 -9.85 -11.97
C ALA A 55 -1.51 -10.55 -10.59
N ASP A 56 -0.47 -10.48 -9.74
CA ASP A 56 -0.52 -10.91 -8.35
C ASP A 56 -1.62 -10.19 -7.58
N CYS A 57 -1.66 -8.85 -7.65
CA CYS A 57 -2.67 -8.05 -6.98
C CYS A 57 -4.09 -8.41 -7.41
N THR A 58 -4.31 -8.56 -8.71
CA THR A 58 -5.64 -8.89 -9.25
C THR A 58 -6.11 -10.26 -8.77
N ALA A 59 -5.23 -11.28 -8.84
CA ALA A 59 -5.55 -12.62 -8.35
C ALA A 59 -5.80 -12.65 -6.83
N TYR A 60 -4.95 -11.96 -6.05
CA TYR A 60 -5.15 -11.76 -4.61
C TYR A 60 -6.49 -11.10 -4.30
N SER A 61 -6.82 -10.04 -5.01
CA SER A 61 -8.05 -9.27 -4.77
C SER A 61 -9.31 -10.04 -5.15
N LEU A 62 -9.27 -10.86 -6.19
CA LEU A 62 -10.33 -11.82 -6.51
C LEU A 62 -10.56 -12.79 -5.33
N MET A 63 -9.48 -13.35 -4.76
CA MET A 63 -9.55 -14.21 -3.59
C MET A 63 -10.18 -13.49 -2.40
N VAL A 64 -9.79 -12.23 -2.13
CA VAL A 64 -10.39 -11.43 -1.05
C VAL A 64 -11.90 -11.26 -1.26
N GLY A 65 -12.30 -10.85 -2.47
CA GLY A 65 -13.72 -10.65 -2.80
C GLY A 65 -14.56 -11.92 -2.70
N MET A 66 -14.04 -13.08 -3.11
CA MET A 66 -14.77 -14.35 -3.08
C MET A 66 -14.64 -15.10 -1.75
N GLY A 67 -13.47 -15.01 -1.08
CA GLY A 67 -13.18 -15.84 0.10
C GLY A 67 -13.43 -15.09 1.40
N GLU A 68 -12.58 -14.09 1.68
CA GLU A 68 -12.55 -13.35 2.96
C GLU A 68 -13.89 -12.73 3.32
N THR A 69 -14.52 -12.09 2.35
CA THR A 69 -15.81 -11.38 2.52
C THR A 69 -16.93 -12.30 3.01
N TYR A 70 -16.82 -13.60 2.75
CA TYR A 70 -17.85 -14.58 3.02
C TYR A 70 -17.61 -15.47 4.24
N PHE A 71 -16.53 -15.28 5.01
CA PHE A 71 -16.30 -16.03 6.25
C PHE A 71 -17.45 -15.93 7.27
N PRO A 72 -18.02 -14.72 7.54
CA PRO A 72 -19.17 -14.62 8.42
C PRO A 72 -20.41 -15.39 7.92
N ALA A 73 -20.69 -15.28 6.62
CA ALA A 73 -21.81 -15.99 6.00
C ALA A 73 -21.63 -17.50 6.02
N PHE A 74 -20.39 -17.99 5.90
CA PHE A 74 -20.07 -19.41 6.02
C PHE A 74 -20.30 -19.93 7.43
N ALA A 75 -19.90 -19.18 8.47
CA ALA A 75 -20.18 -19.53 9.85
C ALA A 75 -21.69 -19.70 10.13
N LEU A 76 -22.53 -18.81 9.57
CA LEU A 76 -23.99 -18.91 9.63
C LEU A 76 -24.52 -20.14 8.88
N ALA A 77 -23.98 -20.43 7.69
CA ALA A 77 -24.40 -21.58 6.90
C ALA A 77 -24.05 -22.93 7.55
N LEU A 78 -23.01 -22.96 8.38
CA LEU A 78 -22.65 -24.12 9.23
C LEU A 78 -23.48 -24.21 10.51
N GLY A 79 -24.41 -23.26 10.76
CA GLY A 79 -25.24 -23.29 11.98
C GLY A 79 -24.51 -22.86 13.26
N LEU A 80 -23.34 -22.21 13.17
CA LEU A 80 -22.55 -21.79 14.35
C LEU A 80 -23.13 -20.58 15.09
N GLY A 81 -24.20 -19.99 14.57
CA GLY A 81 -24.92 -18.88 15.20
C GLY A 81 -24.34 -17.49 14.90
N GLN A 82 -25.10 -16.46 15.25
CA GLN A 82 -24.81 -15.07 14.92
C GLN A 82 -23.57 -14.53 15.64
N ILE A 83 -23.34 -14.95 16.89
CA ILE A 83 -22.20 -14.51 17.70
C ILE A 83 -20.89 -14.99 17.06
N VAL A 84 -20.80 -16.26 16.70
CA VAL A 84 -19.62 -16.83 16.03
C VAL A 84 -19.40 -16.15 14.68
N SER A 85 -20.45 -15.92 13.91
CA SER A 85 -20.39 -15.20 12.63
C SER A 85 -19.83 -13.79 12.78
N GLY A 86 -20.23 -13.07 13.80
CA GLY A 86 -19.69 -11.72 14.09
C GLY A 86 -18.23 -11.78 14.54
N LEU A 87 -17.88 -12.71 15.42
CA LEU A 87 -16.53 -12.83 15.97
C LEU A 87 -15.50 -13.33 14.94
N VAL A 88 -15.91 -14.11 13.94
CA VAL A 88 -15.00 -14.62 12.89
C VAL A 88 -14.37 -13.51 12.05
N ALA A 89 -14.98 -12.35 12.00
CA ALA A 89 -14.42 -11.17 11.30
C ALA A 89 -13.33 -10.44 12.10
N SER A 90 -13.35 -10.54 13.45
CA SER A 90 -12.50 -9.74 14.33
C SER A 90 -11.46 -10.55 15.11
N VAL A 91 -11.87 -11.62 15.77
CA VAL A 91 -10.96 -12.42 16.62
C VAL A 91 -9.81 -13.04 15.84
N PRO A 92 -10.04 -13.73 14.70
CA PRO A 92 -8.95 -14.27 13.88
C PRO A 92 -8.03 -13.19 13.32
N LEU A 93 -8.55 -12.00 12.98
CA LEU A 93 -7.75 -10.87 12.54
C LEU A 93 -6.75 -10.43 13.62
N LEU A 94 -7.18 -10.31 14.88
CA LEU A 94 -6.31 -9.96 16.00
C LEU A 94 -5.23 -11.03 16.22
N ILE A 95 -5.60 -12.31 16.18
CA ILE A 95 -4.63 -13.42 16.27
C ILE A 95 -3.60 -13.31 15.13
N GLY A 96 -4.05 -13.08 13.90
CA GLY A 96 -3.18 -12.89 12.74
C GLY A 96 -2.25 -11.69 12.90
N ALA A 97 -2.77 -10.60 13.48
CA ALA A 97 -1.98 -9.40 13.75
C ALA A 97 -0.87 -9.62 14.79
N VAL A 98 -1.10 -10.49 15.78
CA VAL A 98 -0.05 -10.92 16.72
C VAL A 98 0.96 -11.82 16.04
N LEU A 99 0.49 -12.82 15.29
CA LEU A 99 1.37 -13.77 14.60
C LEU A 99 2.29 -13.12 13.56
N GLN A 100 1.86 -12.02 12.91
CA GLN A 100 2.73 -11.28 11.98
C GLN A 100 3.98 -10.68 12.63
N LEU A 101 4.03 -10.52 13.96
CA LEU A 101 5.23 -10.02 14.67
C LEU A 101 6.47 -10.88 14.42
N ILE A 102 6.30 -12.12 13.98
CA ILE A 102 7.38 -13.01 13.56
C ILE A 102 8.03 -12.52 12.26
N SER A 103 7.35 -11.70 11.43
CA SER A 103 7.80 -11.34 10.07
C SER A 103 9.22 -10.74 10.01
N PRO A 104 9.63 -9.76 10.85
CA PRO A 104 10.99 -9.22 10.78
C PRO A 104 12.07 -10.27 11.08
N TYR A 105 11.79 -11.21 11.99
CA TYR A 105 12.71 -12.29 12.35
C TYR A 105 12.80 -13.32 11.23
N ALA A 106 11.67 -13.70 10.66
CA ALA A 106 11.59 -14.64 9.55
C ALA A 106 12.27 -14.11 8.29
N VAL A 107 12.09 -12.84 7.96
CA VAL A 107 12.79 -12.19 6.83
C VAL A 107 14.30 -12.23 7.02
N ARG A 108 14.79 -11.95 8.23
CA ARG A 108 16.23 -12.04 8.54
C ARG A 108 16.76 -13.47 8.44
N TRP A 109 16.03 -14.44 8.98
CA TRP A 109 16.40 -15.85 8.95
C TRP A 109 16.44 -16.41 7.53
N LEU A 110 15.47 -16.05 6.66
CA LEU A 110 15.39 -16.45 5.26
C LEU A 110 16.32 -15.64 4.34
N GLY A 111 16.83 -14.49 4.79
CA GLY A 111 17.65 -13.57 4.00
C GLY A 111 16.93 -13.00 2.77
N SER A 112 15.58 -13.02 2.73
CA SER A 112 14.82 -12.62 1.53
C SER A 112 13.37 -12.26 1.88
N ASN A 113 12.99 -11.03 1.55
CA ASN A 113 11.60 -10.59 1.64
C ASN A 113 10.69 -11.39 0.70
N ARG A 114 11.18 -11.70 -0.51
CA ARG A 114 10.44 -12.48 -1.50
C ARG A 114 10.09 -13.88 -0.98
N ARG A 115 11.08 -14.59 -0.40
CA ARG A 115 10.87 -15.96 0.11
C ARG A 115 9.83 -15.96 1.23
N TRP A 116 9.95 -15.01 2.17
CA TRP A 116 8.98 -14.84 3.24
C TRP A 116 7.58 -14.53 2.71
N CYS A 117 7.44 -13.54 1.81
CA CYS A 117 6.15 -13.21 1.18
C CYS A 117 5.51 -14.41 0.49
N VAL A 118 6.28 -15.17 -0.29
CA VAL A 118 5.76 -16.35 -0.99
C VAL A 118 5.30 -17.42 0.00
N LEU A 119 6.06 -17.66 1.07
CA LEU A 119 5.67 -18.61 2.14
C LEU A 119 4.36 -18.19 2.81
N CYS A 120 4.24 -16.92 3.20
CA CYS A 120 3.04 -16.38 3.81
C CYS A 120 1.82 -16.49 2.88
N VAL A 121 2.01 -16.19 1.59
CA VAL A 121 0.96 -16.27 0.56
C VAL A 121 0.50 -17.70 0.33
N LEU A 122 1.42 -18.67 0.31
CA LEU A 122 1.09 -20.10 0.24
C LEU A 122 0.31 -20.54 1.46
N LEU A 123 0.76 -20.15 2.66
CA LEU A 123 0.08 -20.46 3.91
C LEU A 123 -1.35 -19.91 3.94
N GLN A 124 -1.52 -18.65 3.50
CA GLN A 124 -2.83 -18.02 3.36
C GLN A 124 -3.73 -18.78 2.38
N GLY A 125 -3.21 -19.23 1.25
CA GLY A 125 -3.97 -20.02 0.29
C GLY A 125 -4.37 -21.39 0.87
N LEU A 126 -3.40 -22.09 1.47
CA LEU A 126 -3.65 -23.41 2.05
C LEU A 126 -4.72 -23.41 3.14
N SER A 127 -4.92 -22.29 3.86
CA SER A 127 -5.98 -22.17 4.87
C SER A 127 -7.41 -22.31 4.31
N PHE A 128 -7.61 -22.16 3.00
CA PHE A 128 -8.91 -22.40 2.37
C PHE A 128 -9.23 -23.92 2.22
N LEU A 129 -8.24 -24.80 2.11
CA LEU A 129 -8.49 -26.22 1.87
C LEU A 129 -9.31 -26.88 2.99
N PRO A 130 -9.01 -26.67 4.30
CA PRO A 130 -9.86 -27.16 5.35
C PRO A 130 -11.28 -26.57 5.32
N LEU A 131 -11.44 -25.30 4.90
CA LEU A 131 -12.75 -24.68 4.75
C LEU A 131 -13.56 -25.30 3.60
N VAL A 132 -12.89 -25.68 2.50
CA VAL A 132 -13.51 -26.46 1.42
C VAL A 132 -13.98 -27.82 1.94
N GLY A 133 -13.12 -28.53 2.67
CA GLY A 133 -13.48 -29.81 3.30
C GLY A 133 -14.68 -29.68 4.24
N ALA A 134 -14.66 -28.68 5.12
CA ALA A 134 -15.76 -28.40 6.03
C ALA A 134 -17.08 -28.07 5.31
N ALA A 135 -17.01 -27.31 4.22
CA ALA A 135 -18.18 -27.00 3.41
C ALA A 135 -18.77 -28.21 2.69
N LEU A 136 -17.95 -29.23 2.34
CA LEU A 136 -18.41 -30.47 1.72
C LEU A 136 -18.98 -31.44 2.77
N VAL A 137 -18.39 -31.51 3.95
CA VAL A 137 -18.85 -32.34 5.08
C VAL A 137 -20.10 -31.75 5.73
N GLY A 138 -20.20 -30.42 5.77
CA GLY A 138 -21.31 -29.69 6.39
C GLY A 138 -21.10 -29.37 7.89
N GLU A 139 -19.96 -29.72 8.44
CA GLU A 139 -19.65 -29.53 9.86
C GLU A 139 -18.23 -28.99 10.07
N LEU A 140 -18.09 -28.05 11.01
CA LEU A 140 -16.81 -27.56 11.49
C LEU A 140 -17.01 -26.93 12.88
N PRO A 141 -16.25 -27.34 13.92
CA PRO A 141 -16.34 -26.66 15.19
C PRO A 141 -15.82 -25.23 15.13
N ALA A 142 -16.41 -24.32 15.92
CA ALA A 142 -16.09 -22.89 15.89
C ALA A 142 -14.60 -22.60 16.12
N TRP A 143 -13.95 -23.32 17.05
CA TRP A 143 -12.52 -23.15 17.31
C TRP A 143 -11.63 -23.47 16.10
N ALA A 144 -12.00 -24.48 15.30
CA ALA A 144 -11.27 -24.82 14.08
C ALA A 144 -11.49 -23.78 12.99
N LEU A 145 -12.72 -23.26 12.83
CA LEU A 145 -13.01 -22.14 11.94
C LEU A 145 -12.14 -20.93 12.30
N PHE A 146 -12.10 -20.53 13.57
CA PHE A 146 -11.25 -19.44 14.03
C PHE A 146 -9.76 -19.71 13.76
N GLY A 147 -9.29 -20.93 13.96
CA GLY A 147 -7.91 -21.34 13.70
C GLY A 147 -7.52 -21.18 12.22
N PHE A 148 -8.35 -21.68 11.29
CA PHE A 148 -8.08 -21.56 9.85
C PHE A 148 -8.18 -20.12 9.35
N VAL A 149 -9.14 -19.34 9.83
CA VAL A 149 -9.27 -17.93 9.49
C VAL A 149 -8.14 -17.10 10.14
N ALA A 150 -7.67 -17.46 11.35
CA ALA A 150 -6.48 -16.83 11.94
C ALA A 150 -5.21 -17.11 11.12
N LEU A 151 -5.05 -18.33 10.60
CA LEU A 151 -3.96 -18.69 9.70
C LEU A 151 -4.02 -17.90 8.39
N TYR A 152 -5.22 -17.71 7.85
CA TYR A 152 -5.46 -16.84 6.70
C TYR A 152 -4.96 -15.43 6.96
N TRP A 153 -5.37 -14.81 8.08
CA TRP A 153 -4.96 -13.46 8.45
C TRP A 153 -3.46 -13.35 8.75
N ALA A 154 -2.90 -14.34 9.44
CA ALA A 154 -1.46 -14.38 9.73
C ALA A 154 -0.62 -14.40 8.45
N GLY A 155 -1.03 -15.17 7.44
CA GLY A 155 -0.39 -15.18 6.13
C GLY A 155 -0.52 -13.85 5.40
N GLY A 156 -1.70 -13.25 5.36
CA GLY A 156 -1.94 -11.95 4.71
C GLY A 156 -1.17 -10.80 5.37
N LEU A 157 -1.32 -10.66 6.68
CA LEU A 157 -0.67 -9.60 7.46
C LEU A 157 0.85 -9.79 7.52
N GLY A 158 1.32 -11.04 7.69
CA GLY A 158 2.75 -11.36 7.72
C GLY A 158 3.49 -11.06 6.41
N ALA A 159 2.83 -11.18 5.27
CA ALA A 159 3.41 -10.84 3.96
C ALA A 159 3.53 -9.32 3.74
N THR A 160 2.61 -8.52 4.30
CA THR A 160 2.44 -7.11 3.93
C THR A 160 3.69 -6.24 4.18
N PRO A 161 4.32 -6.22 5.36
CA PRO A 161 5.49 -5.37 5.61
C PRO A 161 6.69 -5.75 4.72
N ALA A 162 6.95 -7.05 4.60
CA ALA A 162 8.04 -7.55 3.76
C ALA A 162 7.79 -7.25 2.28
N TRP A 163 6.55 -7.35 1.81
CA TRP A 163 6.16 -7.00 0.46
C TRP A 163 6.37 -5.51 0.17
N GLN A 164 5.99 -4.63 1.09
CA GLN A 164 6.18 -3.19 0.94
C GLN A 164 7.66 -2.84 0.84
N THR A 165 8.50 -3.37 1.74
CA THR A 165 9.96 -3.19 1.71
C THR A 165 10.56 -3.69 0.39
N TRP A 166 10.11 -4.85 -0.10
CA TRP A 166 10.58 -5.41 -1.36
C TRP A 166 10.14 -4.58 -2.57
N MET A 167 8.88 -4.16 -2.64
CA MET A 167 8.35 -3.39 -3.78
C MET A 167 9.02 -2.04 -3.96
N GLU A 168 9.49 -1.41 -2.90
CA GLU A 168 10.25 -0.17 -3.00
C GLU A 168 11.54 -0.34 -3.81
N THR A 169 12.23 -1.48 -3.65
CA THR A 169 13.46 -1.76 -4.39
C THR A 169 13.19 -2.16 -5.85
N VAL A 170 11.99 -2.66 -6.16
CA VAL A 170 11.60 -3.09 -7.50
C VAL A 170 11.04 -1.94 -8.32
N VAL A 171 10.31 -1.01 -7.69
CA VAL A 171 9.58 0.07 -8.36
C VAL A 171 10.37 1.38 -8.26
N PRO A 172 10.92 1.92 -9.38
CA PRO A 172 11.63 3.19 -9.38
C PRO A 172 10.73 4.35 -8.90
N TYR A 173 11.32 5.32 -8.18
CA TYR A 173 10.59 6.44 -7.57
C TYR A 173 9.67 7.18 -8.53
N HIS A 174 10.19 7.57 -9.71
CA HIS A 174 9.47 8.36 -10.71
C HIS A 174 8.23 7.69 -11.33
N VAL A 175 8.10 6.35 -11.24
CA VAL A 175 6.92 5.60 -11.72
C VAL A 175 6.08 5.04 -10.58
N ARG A 176 6.47 5.28 -9.33
CA ARG A 176 5.88 4.64 -8.14
C ARG A 176 4.40 4.99 -7.99
N ALA A 177 4.05 6.29 -7.99
CA ALA A 177 2.68 6.74 -7.80
C ALA A 177 1.72 6.24 -8.90
N PRO A 178 1.99 6.42 -10.22
CA PRO A 178 1.10 5.92 -11.26
C PRO A 178 1.04 4.38 -11.29
N PHE A 179 2.13 3.69 -10.96
CA PHE A 179 2.14 2.23 -10.89
C PHE A 179 1.25 1.71 -9.76
N PHE A 180 1.38 2.23 -8.54
CA PHE A 180 0.55 1.79 -7.41
C PHE A 180 -0.92 2.18 -7.60
N ALA A 181 -1.21 3.35 -8.20
CA ALA A 181 -2.57 3.72 -8.58
C ALA A 181 -3.19 2.69 -9.55
N MET A 182 -2.45 2.32 -10.59
CA MET A 182 -2.88 1.30 -11.54
C MET A 182 -3.05 -0.07 -10.87
N ARG A 183 -2.08 -0.49 -10.05
CA ARG A 183 -2.13 -1.77 -9.31
C ARG A 183 -3.35 -1.83 -8.40
N THR A 184 -3.59 -0.78 -7.61
CA THR A 184 -4.76 -0.69 -6.71
C THR A 184 -6.07 -0.67 -7.49
N ARG A 185 -6.12 0.02 -8.64
CA ARG A 185 -7.28 0.01 -9.54
C ARG A 185 -7.68 -1.41 -9.96
N PHE A 186 -6.72 -2.21 -10.42
CA PHE A 186 -6.95 -3.62 -10.77
C PHE A 186 -7.33 -4.45 -9.54
N GLY A 187 -6.74 -4.13 -8.38
CA GLY A 187 -7.10 -4.76 -7.11
C GLY A 187 -8.58 -4.50 -6.75
N GLN A 188 -9.01 -3.25 -6.74
CA GLN A 188 -10.41 -2.90 -6.43
C GLN A 188 -11.39 -3.55 -7.41
N GLY A 189 -11.03 -3.61 -8.71
CA GLY A 189 -11.80 -4.36 -9.71
C GLY A 189 -11.89 -5.84 -9.39
N GLY A 190 -10.78 -6.45 -8.97
CA GLY A 190 -10.73 -7.86 -8.56
C GLY A 190 -11.63 -8.14 -7.34
N VAL A 191 -11.58 -7.29 -6.30
CA VAL A 191 -12.47 -7.42 -5.12
C VAL A 191 -13.93 -7.34 -5.53
N LEU A 192 -14.31 -6.34 -6.34
CA LEU A 192 -15.69 -6.17 -6.80
C LEU A 192 -16.19 -7.38 -7.58
N VAL A 193 -15.40 -7.86 -8.55
CA VAL A 193 -15.77 -9.03 -9.36
C VAL A 193 -15.89 -10.27 -8.48
N GLY A 194 -14.94 -10.49 -7.56
CA GLY A 194 -14.98 -11.61 -6.61
C GLY A 194 -16.20 -11.55 -5.69
N PHE A 195 -16.50 -10.36 -5.16
CA PHE A 195 -17.66 -10.13 -4.30
C PHE A 195 -18.97 -10.45 -5.02
N LEU A 196 -19.16 -9.91 -6.24
CA LEU A 196 -20.36 -10.16 -7.02
C LEU A 196 -20.48 -11.64 -7.42
N ALA A 197 -19.40 -12.27 -7.88
CA ALA A 197 -19.39 -13.67 -8.24
C ALA A 197 -19.74 -14.59 -7.07
N GLY A 198 -19.18 -14.32 -5.87
CA GLY A 198 -19.53 -15.03 -4.65
C GLY A 198 -20.98 -14.85 -4.25
N GLY A 199 -21.51 -13.62 -4.29
CA GLY A 199 -22.90 -13.31 -3.96
C GLY A 199 -23.89 -14.01 -4.90
N PHE A 200 -23.66 -13.97 -6.22
CA PHE A 200 -24.49 -14.69 -7.20
C PHE A 200 -24.43 -16.20 -7.01
N SER A 201 -23.25 -16.76 -6.74
CA SER A 201 -23.09 -18.20 -6.47
C SER A 201 -23.89 -18.63 -5.24
N LEU A 202 -23.85 -17.87 -4.15
CA LEU A 202 -24.59 -18.17 -2.93
C LEU A 202 -26.09 -17.99 -3.11
N GLN A 203 -26.53 -17.00 -3.86
CA GLN A 203 -27.95 -16.83 -4.21
C GLN A 203 -28.49 -18.01 -5.02
N TYR A 204 -27.74 -18.45 -6.01
CA TYR A 204 -28.04 -19.66 -6.78
C TYR A 204 -28.10 -20.91 -5.86
N GLY A 205 -27.10 -21.04 -4.96
CA GLY A 205 -27.06 -22.13 -3.98
C GLY A 205 -28.28 -22.17 -3.04
N LYS A 206 -28.76 -20.98 -2.62
CA LYS A 206 -29.93 -20.84 -1.78
C LYS A 206 -31.22 -21.28 -2.50
N GLN A 207 -31.37 -20.90 -3.78
CA GLN A 207 -32.52 -21.28 -4.59
C GLN A 207 -32.61 -22.79 -4.84
N HIS A 208 -31.45 -23.48 -4.89
CA HIS A 208 -31.38 -24.92 -5.19
C HIS A 208 -31.08 -25.79 -3.96
N GLY A 209 -31.02 -25.24 -2.75
CA GLY A 209 -30.72 -26.00 -1.53
C GLY A 209 -29.29 -26.52 -1.40
N ILE A 210 -28.33 -25.95 -2.16
CA ILE A 210 -26.94 -26.42 -2.22
C ILE A 210 -25.93 -25.36 -1.71
N VAL A 211 -26.31 -24.55 -0.72
CA VAL A 211 -25.51 -23.41 -0.22
C VAL A 211 -24.10 -23.83 0.19
N LEU A 212 -23.94 -24.90 0.94
CA LEU A 212 -22.63 -25.40 1.41
C LEU A 212 -21.73 -25.84 0.25
N LYS A 213 -22.29 -26.48 -0.78
CA LYS A 213 -21.54 -26.82 -2.01
C LYS A 213 -21.05 -25.56 -2.74
N MET A 214 -21.84 -24.47 -2.72
CA MET A 214 -21.41 -23.19 -3.28
C MET A 214 -20.30 -22.55 -2.47
N PHE A 215 -20.32 -22.64 -1.13
CA PHE A 215 -19.17 -22.23 -0.30
C PHE A 215 -17.92 -23.03 -0.62
N ALA A 216 -18.03 -24.36 -0.79
CA ALA A 216 -16.89 -25.18 -1.20
C ALA A 216 -16.32 -24.71 -2.55
N ALA A 217 -17.17 -24.43 -3.53
CA ALA A 217 -16.73 -23.90 -4.84
C ALA A 217 -16.07 -22.53 -4.72
N ILE A 218 -16.66 -21.60 -3.95
CA ILE A 218 -16.11 -20.25 -3.72
C ILE A 218 -14.72 -20.34 -3.08
N PHE A 219 -14.55 -21.13 -2.00
CA PHE A 219 -13.27 -21.29 -1.33
C PHE A 219 -12.23 -22.03 -2.18
N ALA A 220 -12.66 -22.99 -3.00
CA ALA A 220 -11.77 -23.65 -3.94
C ALA A 220 -11.25 -22.66 -5.02
N VAL A 221 -12.12 -21.81 -5.57
CA VAL A 221 -11.70 -20.75 -6.49
C VAL A 221 -10.80 -19.72 -5.80
N ALA A 222 -11.11 -19.33 -4.56
CA ALA A 222 -10.27 -18.45 -3.76
C ALA A 222 -8.87 -19.05 -3.54
N PHE A 223 -8.77 -20.33 -3.22
CA PHE A 223 -7.51 -21.07 -3.12
C PHE A 223 -6.73 -21.00 -4.44
N VAL A 224 -7.37 -21.32 -5.59
CA VAL A 224 -6.71 -21.28 -6.90
C VAL A 224 -6.23 -19.87 -7.24
N CYS A 225 -7.04 -18.83 -7.00
CA CYS A 225 -6.66 -17.45 -7.18
C CYS A 225 -5.41 -17.09 -6.35
N ARG A 226 -5.34 -17.57 -5.08
CA ARG A 226 -4.19 -17.33 -4.22
C ARG A 226 -2.93 -18.06 -4.70
N MET A 227 -3.07 -19.27 -5.22
CA MET A 227 -1.95 -20.03 -5.83
C MET A 227 -1.44 -19.34 -7.10
N ILE A 228 -2.34 -18.79 -7.91
CA ILE A 228 -1.96 -17.96 -9.08
C ILE A 228 -1.20 -16.70 -8.62
N SER A 229 -1.68 -16.03 -7.57
CA SER A 229 -1.01 -14.88 -6.95
C SER A 229 0.41 -15.27 -6.49
N ALA A 230 0.57 -16.37 -5.75
CA ALA A 230 1.86 -16.88 -5.29
C ALA A 230 2.83 -17.15 -6.46
N ARG A 231 2.33 -17.72 -7.56
CA ARG A 231 3.13 -17.96 -8.78
C ARG A 231 3.62 -16.65 -9.43
N PHE A 232 2.78 -15.62 -9.53
CA PHE A 232 3.21 -14.32 -10.05
C PHE A 232 4.19 -13.63 -9.10
N LEU A 233 3.97 -13.72 -7.80
CA LEU A 233 4.85 -13.16 -6.79
C LEU A 233 6.24 -13.83 -6.83
N SER A 234 6.30 -15.16 -6.93
CA SER A 234 7.56 -15.91 -7.01
C SER A 234 8.40 -15.62 -8.27
N ARG A 235 7.75 -15.14 -9.34
CA ARG A 235 8.42 -14.78 -10.61
C ARG A 235 9.01 -13.37 -10.62
N GLN A 236 8.75 -12.56 -9.61
CA GLN A 236 9.35 -11.24 -9.47
C GLN A 236 10.78 -11.37 -8.96
N THR A 237 11.66 -10.50 -9.43
CA THR A 237 13.07 -10.49 -9.00
C THR A 237 13.21 -9.69 -7.71
N GLU A 238 14.11 -10.10 -6.86
CA GLU A 238 14.55 -9.36 -5.69
C GLU A 238 15.93 -8.77 -5.96
N SER A 239 16.14 -7.51 -5.59
CA SER A 239 17.44 -6.86 -5.76
C SER A 239 18.40 -7.34 -4.68
N ALA A 240 19.66 -7.64 -5.06
CA ALA A 240 20.70 -8.04 -4.10
C ALA A 240 21.02 -6.96 -3.05
N GLN A 241 20.58 -5.72 -3.26
CA GLN A 241 20.78 -4.60 -2.33
C GLN A 241 20.02 -4.75 -1.00
N LEU A 242 19.12 -5.75 -0.88
CA LEU A 242 18.42 -6.05 0.39
C LEU A 242 19.26 -6.90 1.36
N ASN A 243 20.48 -7.30 0.99
CA ASN A 243 21.37 -8.08 1.85
C ASN A 243 22.07 -7.26 2.95
N GLY A 244 21.73 -5.97 3.10
CA GLY A 244 22.12 -5.18 4.26
C GLY A 244 21.42 -5.68 5.55
N PRO A 245 22.03 -5.50 6.73
CA PRO A 245 21.44 -5.90 7.99
C PRO A 245 20.08 -5.18 8.16
N GLN A 246 19.00 -5.95 8.21
CA GLN A 246 17.69 -5.41 8.57
C GLN A 246 17.72 -5.05 10.06
N LEU A 247 17.64 -3.76 10.35
CA LEU A 247 17.63 -3.27 11.73
C LEU A 247 16.27 -3.56 12.38
N HIS A 248 16.33 -4.08 13.59
CA HIS A 248 15.14 -4.32 14.38
C HIS A 248 14.91 -3.14 15.29
N VAL A 249 13.81 -2.43 15.07
CA VAL A 249 13.34 -1.35 15.94
C VAL A 249 12.43 -1.96 16.99
N GLY A 250 12.77 -1.79 18.26
CA GLY A 250 11.94 -2.22 19.38
C GLY A 250 10.71 -1.29 19.55
N PHE A 251 9.64 -1.84 20.17
CA PHE A 251 8.42 -1.05 20.39
C PHE A 251 8.67 0.22 21.24
N GLY A 252 9.51 0.11 22.28
CA GLY A 252 9.88 1.26 23.12
C GLY A 252 10.68 2.32 22.36
N GLU A 253 11.57 1.90 21.47
CA GLU A 253 12.34 2.79 20.59
C GLU A 253 11.42 3.53 19.60
N LEU A 254 10.50 2.80 18.95
CA LEU A 254 9.52 3.43 18.06
C LEU A 254 8.65 4.47 18.79
N LEU A 255 8.18 4.14 20.00
CA LEU A 255 7.40 5.06 20.81
C LEU A 255 8.23 6.29 21.22
N GLY A 256 9.51 6.11 21.54
CA GLY A 256 10.45 7.20 21.83
C GLY A 256 10.62 8.14 20.62
N ARG A 257 10.79 7.58 19.42
CA ARG A 257 10.91 8.35 18.16
C ARG A 257 9.64 9.14 17.85
N ILE A 258 8.46 8.52 18.01
CA ILE A 258 7.16 9.20 17.84
C ILE A 258 7.03 10.38 18.79
N ARG A 259 7.42 10.21 20.06
CA ARG A 259 7.41 11.29 21.06
C ARG A 259 8.41 12.40 20.75
N ALA A 260 9.59 12.05 20.26
CA ALA A 260 10.62 13.01 19.86
C ALA A 260 10.26 13.84 18.62
N GLY A 261 9.17 13.50 17.92
CA GLY A 261 8.69 14.30 16.81
C GLY A 261 9.24 13.89 15.45
N SER A 262 9.78 12.69 15.33
CA SER A 262 10.32 12.16 14.09
C SER A 262 9.24 11.84 13.04
N SER A 263 9.67 11.38 11.85
CA SER A 263 8.80 11.03 10.71
C SER A 263 7.74 10.00 11.05
N GLU A 264 7.97 9.18 12.08
CA GLU A 264 7.05 8.16 12.56
C GLU A 264 5.77 8.70 13.22
N ARG A 265 5.69 10.01 13.52
CA ARG A 265 4.42 10.66 13.94
C ARG A 265 3.30 10.47 12.91
N LEU A 266 3.63 10.33 11.64
CA LEU A 266 2.67 10.03 10.60
C LEU A 266 1.90 8.73 10.87
N LEU A 267 2.55 7.73 11.47
CA LEU A 267 1.92 6.46 11.85
C LEU A 267 0.81 6.69 12.90
N THR A 268 1.05 7.62 13.83
CA THR A 268 0.03 8.02 14.84
C THR A 268 -1.20 8.63 14.17
N TYR A 269 -0.99 9.49 13.16
CA TYR A 269 -2.09 10.04 12.36
C TYR A 269 -2.89 8.93 11.68
N PHE A 270 -2.24 7.97 11.03
CA PHE A 270 -2.93 6.86 10.37
C PHE A 270 -3.73 6.01 11.37
N LEU A 271 -3.17 5.71 12.55
CA LEU A 271 -3.88 4.97 13.59
C LEU A 271 -5.09 5.75 14.14
N ALA A 272 -4.93 7.06 14.37
CA ALA A 272 -6.02 7.92 14.83
C ALA A 272 -7.17 7.99 13.80
N VAL A 273 -6.84 8.17 12.51
CA VAL A 273 -7.85 8.15 11.44
C VAL A 273 -8.53 6.79 11.38
N GLN A 274 -7.78 5.69 11.45
CA GLN A 274 -8.33 4.35 11.37
C GLN A 274 -9.29 4.06 12.53
N MET A 275 -8.94 4.45 13.74
CA MET A 275 -9.82 4.36 14.91
C MET A 275 -11.09 5.20 14.73
N ALA A 276 -10.94 6.47 14.28
CA ALA A 276 -12.06 7.38 14.05
C ALA A 276 -13.02 6.87 12.98
N VAL A 277 -12.49 6.28 11.89
CA VAL A 277 -13.28 5.65 10.82
C VAL A 277 -14.06 4.46 11.35
N GLN A 278 -13.45 3.67 12.20
CA GLN A 278 -14.04 2.42 12.70
C GLN A 278 -15.12 2.65 13.76
N ILE A 279 -15.23 3.85 14.34
CA ILE A 279 -16.37 4.22 15.18
C ILE A 279 -17.68 4.07 14.39
N SER A 280 -17.73 4.47 13.13
CA SER A 280 -18.94 4.37 12.29
C SER A 280 -18.92 3.22 11.29
N GLY A 281 -17.73 2.77 10.85
CA GLY A 281 -17.55 1.84 9.73
C GLY A 281 -18.41 0.59 9.77
N PRO A 282 -18.38 -0.20 10.86
CA PRO A 282 -19.18 -1.44 10.97
C PRO A 282 -20.69 -1.20 11.00
N TYR A 283 -21.12 0.02 11.33
CA TYR A 283 -22.51 0.34 11.61
C TYR A 283 -23.28 0.90 10.41
N PHE A 284 -22.62 1.17 9.28
CA PHE A 284 -23.30 1.57 8.04
C PHE A 284 -24.21 0.48 7.48
N SER A 285 -23.78 -0.77 7.49
CA SER A 285 -24.59 -1.88 6.97
C SER A 285 -25.85 -2.12 7.81
N PRO A 286 -25.78 -2.22 9.16
CA PRO A 286 -26.97 -2.28 10.00
C PRO A 286 -27.89 -1.07 9.84
N PHE A 287 -27.35 0.13 9.70
CA PHE A 287 -28.13 1.34 9.47
C PHE A 287 -28.90 1.28 8.15
N MET A 288 -28.23 0.94 7.05
CA MET A 288 -28.87 0.85 5.73
C MET A 288 -29.94 -0.23 5.68
N LEU A 289 -29.66 -1.41 6.18
CA LEU A 289 -30.56 -2.56 6.09
C LEU A 289 -31.64 -2.56 7.20
N GLY A 290 -31.27 -2.15 8.42
CA GLY A 290 -32.15 -2.16 9.59
C GLY A 290 -32.99 -0.89 9.72
N GLN A 291 -32.34 0.28 9.78
CA GLN A 291 -33.03 1.55 10.03
C GLN A 291 -33.65 2.17 8.77
N MET A 292 -32.87 2.21 7.66
CA MET A 292 -33.37 2.76 6.39
C MET A 292 -34.21 1.74 5.60
N LYS A 293 -34.17 0.45 5.96
CA LYS A 293 -34.89 -0.66 5.30
C LYS A 293 -34.64 -0.72 3.78
N ILE A 294 -33.41 -0.37 3.36
CA ILE A 294 -33.01 -0.41 1.95
C ILE A 294 -33.01 -1.87 1.48
N SER A 295 -33.51 -2.12 0.26
CA SER A 295 -33.46 -3.48 -0.31
C SER A 295 -32.02 -3.95 -0.51
N TYR A 296 -31.80 -5.25 -0.44
CA TYR A 296 -30.47 -5.85 -0.67
C TYR A 296 -29.86 -5.43 -2.03
N LEU A 297 -30.70 -5.29 -3.06
CA LEU A 297 -30.22 -4.86 -4.38
C LEU A 297 -29.66 -3.43 -4.35
N HIS A 298 -30.38 -2.51 -3.71
CA HIS A 298 -29.93 -1.12 -3.54
C HIS A 298 -28.68 -1.03 -2.66
N PHE A 299 -28.59 -1.85 -1.60
CA PHE A 299 -27.39 -1.96 -0.76
C PHE A 299 -26.15 -2.39 -1.56
N VAL A 300 -26.29 -3.46 -2.35
CA VAL A 300 -25.19 -3.95 -3.21
C VAL A 300 -24.84 -2.90 -4.27
N ALA A 301 -25.83 -2.21 -4.85
CA ALA A 301 -25.58 -1.13 -5.81
C ALA A 301 -24.78 0.03 -5.18
N LEU A 302 -25.10 0.44 -3.96
CA LEU A 302 -24.35 1.49 -3.24
C LEU A 302 -22.90 1.09 -3.01
N LEU A 303 -22.64 -0.15 -2.57
CA LEU A 303 -21.27 -0.65 -2.43
C LEU A 303 -20.55 -0.68 -3.78
N ALA A 304 -21.20 -1.16 -4.83
CA ALA A 304 -20.63 -1.20 -6.19
C ALA A 304 -20.26 0.21 -6.68
N VAL A 305 -21.10 1.23 -6.42
CA VAL A 305 -20.80 2.64 -6.76
C VAL A 305 -19.51 3.09 -6.08
N SER A 306 -19.30 2.79 -4.79
CA SER A 306 -18.08 3.16 -4.09
C SER A 306 -16.83 2.49 -4.68
N PHE A 307 -16.90 1.20 -5.01
CA PHE A 307 -15.80 0.49 -5.69
C PHE A 307 -15.51 1.05 -7.08
N LEU A 308 -16.55 1.29 -7.88
CA LEU A 308 -16.40 1.87 -9.23
C LEU A 308 -15.80 3.28 -9.15
N ALA A 309 -16.25 4.11 -8.22
CA ALA A 309 -15.69 5.44 -7.98
C ALA A 309 -14.20 5.37 -7.64
N LYS A 310 -13.77 4.46 -6.76
CA LYS A 310 -12.35 4.20 -6.48
C LYS A 310 -11.59 3.82 -7.76
N ILE A 311 -12.10 2.86 -8.55
CA ILE A 311 -11.48 2.39 -9.77
C ILE A 311 -11.26 3.52 -10.77
N VAL A 312 -12.25 4.41 -10.92
CA VAL A 312 -12.20 5.55 -11.85
C VAL A 312 -11.26 6.64 -11.33
N ALA A 313 -11.27 6.91 -10.02
CA ALA A 313 -10.47 7.99 -9.41
C ALA A 313 -8.97 7.68 -9.32
N LEU A 314 -8.57 6.40 -9.14
CA LEU A 314 -7.19 6.01 -8.90
C LEU A 314 -6.16 6.50 -9.93
N PRO A 315 -6.42 6.48 -11.25
CA PRO A 315 -5.49 7.04 -12.23
C PRO A 315 -5.26 8.55 -12.07
N ALA A 316 -6.31 9.30 -11.74
CA ALA A 316 -6.21 10.73 -11.45
C ALA A 316 -5.44 10.97 -10.15
N CYS A 317 -5.70 10.21 -9.09
CA CYS A 317 -4.95 10.25 -7.84
C CYS A 317 -3.46 9.95 -8.05
N GLY A 318 -3.12 8.98 -8.92
CA GLY A 318 -1.73 8.66 -9.27
C GLY A 318 -1.03 9.82 -9.98
N ARG A 319 -1.71 10.51 -10.90
CA ARG A 319 -1.19 11.71 -11.57
C ARG A 319 -1.01 12.87 -10.59
N LEU A 320 -2.00 13.10 -9.71
CA LEU A 320 -1.93 14.13 -8.68
C LEU A 320 -0.75 13.88 -7.72
N ALA A 321 -0.54 12.63 -7.31
CA ALA A 321 0.61 12.25 -6.48
C ALA A 321 1.95 12.52 -7.18
N THR A 322 2.04 12.28 -8.50
CA THR A 322 3.25 12.56 -9.27
C THR A 322 3.51 14.06 -9.44
N LEU A 323 2.45 14.87 -9.62
CA LEU A 323 2.58 16.31 -9.87
C LEU A 323 2.77 17.13 -8.58
N PHE A 324 2.07 16.73 -7.52
CA PHE A 324 1.97 17.53 -6.28
C PHE A 324 2.57 16.85 -5.05
N GLY A 325 3.05 15.60 -5.18
CA GLY A 325 3.59 14.79 -4.09
C GLY A 325 2.54 14.03 -3.28
N ALA A 326 2.96 12.95 -2.62
CA ALA A 326 2.09 12.08 -1.83
C ALA A 326 1.48 12.81 -0.62
N ARG A 327 2.23 13.74 -0.01
CA ARG A 327 1.77 14.53 1.14
C ARG A 327 0.56 15.40 0.83
N ARG A 328 0.56 16.10 -0.33
CA ARG A 328 -0.60 16.92 -0.73
C ARG A 328 -1.82 16.06 -1.03
N LEU A 329 -1.60 14.90 -1.67
CA LEU A 329 -2.66 13.93 -1.88
C LEU A 329 -3.23 13.39 -0.56
N LEU A 330 -2.37 13.18 0.47
CA LEU A 330 -2.80 12.78 1.79
C LEU A 330 -3.69 13.83 2.47
N TRP A 331 -3.34 15.13 2.33
CA TRP A 331 -4.16 16.23 2.84
C TRP A 331 -5.52 16.28 2.13
N LEU A 332 -5.56 16.17 0.81
CA LEU A 332 -6.80 16.14 0.03
C LEU A 332 -7.68 14.95 0.46
N GLY A 333 -7.10 13.76 0.56
CA GLY A 333 -7.80 12.57 1.04
C GLY A 333 -8.28 12.71 2.48
N GLY A 334 -7.39 13.17 3.39
CA GLY A 334 -7.69 13.36 4.81
C GLY A 334 -8.83 14.37 5.07
N ILE A 335 -8.80 15.51 4.40
CA ILE A 335 -9.90 16.50 4.46
C ILE A 335 -11.19 15.91 3.88
N GLY A 336 -11.09 15.21 2.74
CA GLY A 336 -12.24 14.66 2.05
C GLY A 336 -12.95 13.54 2.83
N ILE A 337 -12.23 12.69 3.59
CA ILE A 337 -12.87 11.62 4.37
C ILE A 337 -13.62 12.12 5.62
N MET A 338 -13.35 13.35 6.09
CA MET A 338 -14.02 13.90 7.27
C MET A 338 -15.55 13.96 7.09
N PRO A 339 -16.09 14.64 6.05
CA PRO A 339 -17.52 14.82 5.90
C PRO A 339 -18.27 13.56 5.46
N VAL A 340 -17.58 12.54 4.93
CA VAL A 340 -18.24 11.35 4.34
C VAL A 340 -19.19 10.66 5.33
N SER A 341 -18.78 10.50 6.59
CA SER A 341 -19.66 9.91 7.61
C SER A 341 -20.81 10.85 8.01
N GLY A 342 -20.50 12.15 8.18
CA GLY A 342 -21.48 13.17 8.54
C GLY A 342 -22.50 13.46 7.43
N SER A 343 -22.16 13.26 6.16
CA SER A 343 -23.09 13.43 5.04
C SER A 343 -24.32 12.55 5.14
N TRP A 344 -24.23 11.42 5.86
CA TRP A 344 -25.38 10.53 6.12
C TRP A 344 -26.47 11.15 7.00
N LEU A 345 -26.16 12.23 7.73
CA LEU A 345 -27.15 12.97 8.51
C LEU A 345 -28.22 13.64 7.63
N TYR A 346 -27.83 14.01 6.41
CA TYR A 346 -28.67 14.75 5.46
C TYR A 346 -29.25 13.87 4.37
N ALA A 347 -28.89 12.58 4.34
CA ALA A 347 -29.33 11.66 3.31
C ALA A 347 -30.72 11.09 3.63
N SER A 348 -31.73 11.53 2.88
CA SER A 348 -33.08 10.99 2.92
C SER A 348 -33.44 10.21 1.66
N GLU A 349 -32.89 10.59 0.52
CA GLU A 349 -33.20 10.04 -0.79
C GLU A 349 -32.09 9.10 -1.30
N PHE A 350 -32.46 8.07 -2.07
CA PHE A 350 -31.50 7.08 -2.59
C PHE A 350 -30.40 7.70 -3.44
N TRP A 351 -30.70 8.68 -4.27
CA TRP A 351 -29.70 9.35 -5.10
C TRP A 351 -28.64 10.09 -4.27
N GLN A 352 -29.00 10.64 -3.08
CA GLN A 352 -28.05 11.27 -2.15
C GLN A 352 -27.07 10.22 -1.60
N LEU A 353 -27.56 9.02 -1.27
CA LEU A 353 -26.71 7.91 -0.85
C LEU A 353 -25.74 7.50 -1.96
N VAL A 354 -26.19 7.47 -3.22
CA VAL A 354 -25.33 7.19 -4.39
C VAL A 354 -24.24 8.24 -4.50
N MET A 355 -24.55 9.52 -4.32
CA MET A 355 -23.58 10.62 -4.35
C MET A 355 -22.57 10.51 -3.20
N ILE A 356 -23.00 10.21 -1.98
CA ILE A 356 -22.13 10.02 -0.82
C ILE A 356 -21.18 8.84 -1.07
N GLN A 357 -21.67 7.72 -1.59
CA GLN A 357 -20.84 6.57 -1.91
C GLN A 357 -19.86 6.84 -3.04
N PHE A 358 -20.27 7.59 -4.06
CA PHE A 358 -19.38 8.00 -5.14
C PHE A 358 -18.25 8.91 -4.62
N LEU A 359 -18.60 10.00 -3.94
CA LEU A 359 -17.62 10.92 -3.36
C LEU A 359 -16.72 10.22 -2.34
N GLY A 360 -17.31 9.39 -1.48
CA GLY A 360 -16.58 8.55 -0.54
C GLY A 360 -15.54 7.67 -1.27
N GLY A 361 -15.95 7.00 -2.34
CA GLY A 361 -15.05 6.16 -3.14
C GLY A 361 -13.87 6.95 -3.73
N VAL A 362 -14.11 8.15 -4.28
CA VAL A 362 -13.05 9.03 -4.82
C VAL A 362 -12.06 9.45 -3.73
N VAL A 363 -12.57 9.90 -2.60
CA VAL A 363 -11.74 10.41 -1.50
C VAL A 363 -10.94 9.29 -0.83
N TRP A 364 -11.55 8.12 -0.64
CA TRP A 364 -10.85 6.95 -0.13
C TRP A 364 -9.75 6.47 -1.08
N ALA A 365 -9.96 6.56 -2.41
CA ALA A 365 -8.90 6.26 -3.39
C ALA A 365 -7.68 7.16 -3.19
N ALA A 366 -7.90 8.46 -2.98
CA ALA A 366 -6.81 9.42 -2.73
C ALA A 366 -6.10 9.12 -1.41
N TYR A 367 -6.86 8.90 -0.32
CA TYR A 367 -6.30 8.65 1.00
C TYR A 367 -5.48 7.35 1.06
N GLU A 368 -6.04 6.23 0.58
CA GLU A 368 -5.38 4.92 0.59
C GLU A 368 -4.11 4.90 -0.25
N LEU A 369 -4.14 5.54 -1.44
CA LEU A 369 -2.96 5.66 -2.29
C LEU A 369 -1.88 6.52 -1.63
N ALA A 370 -2.27 7.67 -1.08
CA ALA A 370 -1.35 8.58 -0.40
C ALA A 370 -0.71 7.92 0.83
N MET A 371 -1.50 7.21 1.64
CA MET A 371 -1.00 6.44 2.79
C MET A 371 0.08 5.44 2.38
N LEU A 372 -0.17 4.67 1.31
CA LEU A 372 0.82 3.72 0.79
C LEU A 372 2.11 4.41 0.33
N LEU A 373 2.00 5.52 -0.40
CA LEU A 373 3.17 6.27 -0.89
C LEU A 373 3.96 6.89 0.27
N MET A 374 3.27 7.44 1.26
CA MET A 374 3.91 8.03 2.46
C MET A 374 4.67 6.99 3.30
N PHE A 375 4.25 5.73 3.33
CA PHE A 375 5.05 4.68 3.97
C PHE A 375 6.39 4.47 3.27
N PHE A 376 6.46 4.64 1.95
CA PHE A 376 7.72 4.55 1.22
C PHE A 376 8.62 5.78 1.45
N GLU A 377 8.06 6.93 1.74
CA GLU A 377 8.80 8.19 1.92
C GLU A 377 9.24 8.43 3.38
N SER A 378 8.46 7.96 4.37
CA SER A 378 8.66 8.32 5.78
C SER A 378 9.44 7.30 6.59
N VAL A 379 9.64 6.08 6.09
CA VAL A 379 10.27 5.00 6.88
C VAL A 379 11.52 4.48 6.16
N ARG A 380 12.66 4.43 6.86
CA ARG A 380 13.93 3.91 6.33
C ARG A 380 13.78 2.47 5.85
N LYS A 381 14.46 2.12 4.76
CA LYS A 381 14.37 0.80 4.11
C LYS A 381 14.74 -0.35 5.04
N GLU A 382 15.80 -0.14 5.84
CA GLU A 382 16.39 -1.13 6.73
C GLU A 382 15.46 -1.46 7.91
N GLU A 383 14.67 -0.50 8.38
CA GLU A 383 13.79 -0.60 9.55
C GLU A 383 12.32 -0.85 9.16
N ARG A 384 11.98 -0.68 7.88
CA ARG A 384 10.59 -0.64 7.39
C ARG A 384 9.79 -1.88 7.72
N THR A 385 10.35 -3.08 7.54
CA THR A 385 9.63 -4.31 7.85
C THR A 385 9.25 -4.38 9.33
N SER A 386 10.13 -3.94 10.24
CA SER A 386 9.87 -3.89 11.66
C SER A 386 8.79 -2.86 12.02
N ILE A 387 8.95 -1.63 11.56
CA ILE A 387 8.03 -0.51 11.84
C ILE A 387 6.63 -0.80 11.28
N LEU A 388 6.53 -1.30 10.04
CA LEU A 388 5.23 -1.61 9.44
C LEU A 388 4.53 -2.81 10.09
N THR A 389 5.30 -3.78 10.60
CA THR A 389 4.73 -4.87 11.40
C THR A 389 4.08 -4.35 12.67
N MET A 390 4.76 -3.44 13.39
CA MET A 390 4.21 -2.78 14.58
C MET A 390 3.02 -1.87 14.25
N PHE A 391 3.11 -1.14 13.14
CA PHE A 391 2.00 -0.35 12.65
C PHE A 391 0.76 -1.19 12.35
N ASN A 392 0.89 -2.34 11.67
CA ASN A 392 -0.22 -3.24 11.38
C ASN A 392 -0.87 -3.79 12.66
N LEU A 393 -0.07 -4.11 13.68
CA LEU A 393 -0.62 -4.51 14.99
C LEU A 393 -1.40 -3.35 15.61
N GLY A 394 -0.80 -2.17 15.68
CA GLY A 394 -1.46 -0.95 16.17
C GLY A 394 -2.75 -0.63 15.41
N ASN A 395 -2.73 -0.81 14.09
CA ASN A 395 -3.89 -0.63 13.22
C ASN A 395 -5.02 -1.62 13.54
N SER A 396 -4.70 -2.89 13.78
CA SER A 396 -5.69 -3.90 14.18
C SER A 396 -6.31 -3.58 15.54
N VAL A 397 -5.51 -3.07 16.46
CA VAL A 397 -5.99 -2.59 17.78
C VAL A 397 -6.88 -1.36 17.60
N ALA A 398 -6.47 -0.39 16.78
CA ALA A 398 -7.25 0.82 16.50
C ALA A 398 -8.61 0.50 15.85
N LEU A 399 -8.63 -0.47 14.92
CA LEU A 399 -9.85 -1.02 14.31
C LEU A 399 -10.81 -1.59 15.39
N ALA A 400 -10.28 -2.43 16.27
CA ALA A 400 -11.07 -3.06 17.33
C ALA A 400 -11.61 -2.03 18.32
N LEU A 401 -10.77 -1.12 18.80
CA LEU A 401 -11.15 -0.08 19.74
C LEU A 401 -12.20 0.86 19.15
N GLY A 402 -12.03 1.30 17.89
CA GLY A 402 -13.02 2.14 17.22
C GLY A 402 -14.37 1.44 17.10
N SER A 403 -14.40 0.17 16.69
CA SER A 403 -15.63 -0.63 16.60
C SER A 403 -16.33 -0.82 17.96
N ILE A 404 -15.56 -1.11 19.01
CA ILE A 404 -16.10 -1.26 20.38
C ILE A 404 -16.67 0.07 20.87
N LEU A 405 -15.96 1.18 20.69
CA LEU A 405 -16.45 2.52 21.07
C LEU A 405 -17.76 2.84 20.36
N GLY A 406 -17.85 2.57 19.06
CA GLY A 406 -19.08 2.75 18.31
C GLY A 406 -20.24 1.89 18.81
N GLY A 407 -19.97 0.61 19.10
CA GLY A 407 -20.98 -0.31 19.66
C GLY A 407 -21.46 0.08 21.06
N CYS A 408 -20.55 0.46 21.93
CA CYS A 408 -20.90 0.96 23.26
C CYS A 408 -21.76 2.22 23.18
N LEU A 409 -21.40 3.16 22.29
CA LEU A 409 -22.16 4.38 22.09
C LEU A 409 -23.59 4.09 21.61
N LEU A 410 -23.76 3.20 20.61
CA LEU A 410 -25.09 2.79 20.14
C LEU A 410 -25.91 2.09 21.23
N LYS A 411 -25.27 1.21 22.04
CA LYS A 411 -25.94 0.54 23.14
C LYS A 411 -26.46 1.50 24.20
N ILE A 412 -25.67 2.53 24.52
CA ILE A 412 -26.05 3.59 25.49
C ILE A 412 -27.19 4.43 24.96
N LEU A 413 -27.18 4.76 23.66
CA LEU A 413 -28.15 5.64 23.01
C LEU A 413 -29.42 4.91 22.52
N GLY A 414 -29.50 3.56 22.60
CA GLY A 414 -30.73 2.77 22.34
C GLY A 414 -30.94 2.37 20.88
N GLU A 415 -29.90 2.26 20.05
CA GLU A 415 -29.92 1.73 18.66
C GLU A 415 -30.97 2.37 17.73
N SER A 416 -31.47 3.60 18.06
CA SER A 416 -32.41 4.34 17.23
C SER A 416 -31.74 4.94 16.00
N ARG A 417 -32.54 5.37 15.00
CA ARG A 417 -32.01 6.11 13.82
C ARG A 417 -31.16 7.31 14.25
N GLU A 418 -31.62 8.05 15.24
CA GLU A 418 -30.92 9.23 15.78
C GLU A 418 -29.58 8.86 16.42
N ALA A 419 -29.52 7.72 17.14
CA ALA A 419 -28.29 7.20 17.71
C ALA A 419 -27.24 6.88 16.62
N TYR A 420 -27.64 6.28 15.50
CA TYR A 420 -26.75 6.04 14.35
C TYR A 420 -26.27 7.35 13.72
N LEU A 421 -27.15 8.33 13.52
CA LEU A 421 -26.77 9.62 12.97
C LEU A 421 -25.78 10.36 13.90
N PHE A 422 -26.02 10.33 15.20
CA PHE A 422 -25.10 10.86 16.19
C PHE A 422 -23.73 10.16 16.13
N LEU A 423 -23.71 8.84 16.02
CA LEU A 423 -22.49 8.05 15.84
C LEU A 423 -21.70 8.49 14.59
N PHE A 424 -22.40 8.74 13.48
CA PHE A 424 -21.77 9.20 12.24
C PHE A 424 -21.19 10.61 12.38
N ALA A 425 -21.86 11.49 13.11
CA ALA A 425 -21.34 12.81 13.46
C ALA A 425 -20.08 12.69 14.33
N VAL A 426 -20.11 11.90 15.39
CA VAL A 426 -18.96 11.66 16.27
C VAL A 426 -17.75 11.13 15.48
N SER A 427 -17.96 10.18 14.57
CA SER A 427 -16.90 9.68 13.69
C SER A 427 -16.32 10.77 12.79
N SER A 428 -17.16 11.67 12.23
CA SER A 428 -16.70 12.80 11.42
C SER A 428 -15.85 13.78 12.23
N PHE A 429 -16.28 14.14 13.43
CA PHE A 429 -15.51 15.00 14.32
C PHE A 429 -14.20 14.33 14.78
N ALA A 430 -14.22 13.03 15.06
CA ALA A 430 -13.00 12.28 15.41
C ALA A 430 -11.99 12.27 14.25
N ARG A 431 -12.44 12.13 12.99
CA ARG A 431 -11.60 12.25 11.78
C ARG A 431 -11.02 13.64 11.64
N ALA A 432 -11.80 14.68 11.90
CA ALA A 432 -11.32 16.06 11.91
C ALA A 432 -10.26 16.27 13.00
N GLY A 433 -10.48 15.73 14.20
CA GLY A 433 -9.50 15.73 15.29
C GLY A 433 -8.19 15.02 14.92
N ALA A 434 -8.29 13.87 14.26
CA ALA A 434 -7.11 13.17 13.76
C ALA A 434 -6.30 14.00 12.76
N LEU A 435 -6.95 14.82 11.92
CA LEU A 435 -6.26 15.68 10.95
C LEU A 435 -5.40 16.76 11.63
N LEU A 436 -5.75 17.18 12.85
CA LEU A 436 -4.91 18.12 13.62
C LEU A 436 -3.53 17.53 13.91
N VAL A 437 -3.44 16.20 14.10
CA VAL A 437 -2.15 15.52 14.28
C VAL A 437 -1.25 15.71 13.05
N LEU A 438 -1.84 15.67 11.85
CA LEU A 438 -1.09 15.88 10.61
C LEU A 438 -0.57 17.31 10.44
N ARG A 439 -1.26 18.34 10.99
CA ARG A 439 -0.83 19.73 10.94
C ARG A 439 0.51 19.97 11.63
N PHE A 440 0.78 19.22 12.68
CA PHE A 440 2.03 19.35 13.46
C PHE A 440 3.19 18.51 12.91
N PHE A 441 3.05 17.99 11.67
CA PHE A 441 4.06 17.19 11.00
C PHE A 441 5.02 18.11 10.22
N PRO A 442 6.29 18.31 10.66
CA PRO A 442 7.28 19.04 9.89
C PRO A 442 7.61 18.32 8.58
N GLY A 443 7.82 19.08 7.51
CA GLY A 443 7.97 18.53 6.16
C GLY A 443 9.14 17.58 6.02
N ALA A 444 8.86 16.31 5.80
CA ALA A 444 9.86 15.29 5.46
C ALA A 444 10.40 15.43 4.00
N GLU A 445 9.87 16.38 3.23
CA GLU A 445 10.28 16.58 1.82
C GLU A 445 11.71 17.12 1.66
N LEU A 446 12.28 17.74 2.70
CA LEU A 446 13.61 18.37 2.59
C LEU A 446 14.76 17.38 2.78
N THR A 447 14.63 16.40 3.68
CA THR A 447 15.75 15.52 4.04
C THR A 447 16.05 14.43 3.02
N LEU A 448 15.02 13.90 2.34
CA LEU A 448 15.25 12.85 1.32
C LEU A 448 15.72 13.42 -0.02
N ARG A 449 15.36 14.67 -0.32
CA ARG A 449 15.83 15.37 -1.52
C ARG A 449 17.29 15.84 -1.38
N GLU A 450 17.72 16.15 -0.16
CA GLU A 450 19.11 16.46 0.14
C GLU A 450 20.00 15.21 0.08
N GLU A 451 19.56 14.06 0.63
CA GLU A 451 20.31 12.79 0.53
C GLU A 451 20.36 12.24 -0.91
N GLU A 452 19.33 12.48 -1.73
CA GLU A 452 19.29 12.05 -3.13
C GLU A 452 20.12 12.98 -4.02
N ASN A 453 20.18 14.28 -3.73
CA ASN A 453 21.06 15.24 -4.38
C ASN A 453 22.55 15.03 -3.98
N GLU A 454 22.85 14.72 -2.73
CA GLU A 454 24.22 14.34 -2.32
C GLU A 454 24.74 13.04 -2.97
N LEU A 455 23.83 12.12 -3.35
CA LEU A 455 24.18 10.88 -4.07
C LEU A 455 24.27 11.07 -5.58
N VAL A 456 23.64 12.10 -6.14
CA VAL A 456 23.66 12.43 -7.58
C VAL A 456 24.79 13.36 -7.93
N ASP A 457 25.17 14.28 -7.04
CA ASP A 457 26.27 15.24 -7.25
C ASP A 457 27.64 14.60 -7.56
N PRO A 458 28.07 13.47 -6.94
CA PRO A 458 29.34 12.84 -7.32
C PRO A 458 29.34 12.21 -8.72
N LEU A 459 28.13 11.94 -9.27
CA LEU A 459 27.98 11.35 -10.61
C LEU A 459 27.87 12.42 -11.72
N GLU A 460 27.33 13.59 -11.41
CA GLU A 460 27.35 14.74 -12.35
C GLU A 460 28.71 15.37 -12.43
N GLY A 461 29.45 15.53 -11.33
CA GLY A 461 30.83 16.01 -11.32
C GLY A 461 31.81 15.12 -12.10
N THR A 462 31.56 13.81 -12.15
CA THR A 462 32.35 12.86 -12.98
C THR A 462 31.92 12.83 -14.43
N LEU A 463 30.70 13.27 -14.76
CA LEU A 463 30.21 13.38 -16.14
C LEU A 463 30.66 14.66 -16.83
N ASP A 464 30.86 15.74 -16.10
CA ASP A 464 31.42 16.99 -16.66
C ASP A 464 32.95 16.88 -16.90
N LEU A 465 33.66 16.06 -16.14
CA LEU A 465 35.09 15.76 -16.43
C LEU A 465 35.27 14.84 -17.65
N ALA A 466 34.22 14.22 -18.16
CA ALA A 466 34.24 13.36 -19.34
C ALA A 466 33.63 14.01 -20.60
N ARG A 467 33.35 15.31 -20.59
CA ARG A 467 33.04 16.07 -21.81
C ARG A 467 34.35 16.39 -22.49
N PRO A 468 34.64 15.91 -23.72
CA PRO A 468 35.75 16.42 -24.49
C PRO A 468 35.45 17.91 -24.78
N GLN A 469 36.40 18.78 -24.45
CA GLN A 469 36.39 20.16 -24.98
C GLN A 469 36.47 20.01 -26.51
N VAL A 470 35.33 20.22 -27.15
CA VAL A 470 35.26 20.43 -28.58
C VAL A 470 35.49 21.94 -28.75
N ASP A 471 36.69 22.32 -29.23
CA ASP A 471 36.96 23.64 -29.68
C ASP A 471 35.89 24.04 -30.71
N GLU A 472 35.16 25.10 -30.41
CA GLU A 472 34.18 25.67 -31.35
C GLU A 472 34.94 26.14 -32.58
N PRO A 473 34.56 25.73 -33.81
CA PRO A 473 35.02 26.41 -35.01
C PRO A 473 34.33 27.79 -35.07
N GLU A 474 35.09 28.85 -35.04
CA GLU A 474 34.66 30.18 -35.49
C GLU A 474 34.01 30.08 -36.87
N GLU A 475 32.98 30.93 -37.08
CA GLU A 475 32.18 31.10 -38.31
C GLU A 475 31.02 30.13 -38.55
N ILE A 476 29.85 30.52 -38.00
CA ILE A 476 28.56 30.65 -38.71
C ILE A 476 27.55 31.39 -37.79
N ALA A 477 27.74 32.67 -37.56
CA ALA A 477 26.78 33.54 -36.88
C ALA A 477 26.25 34.61 -37.85
N GLY A 478 25.50 34.21 -38.86
CA GLY A 478 25.03 35.12 -39.87
C GLY A 478 23.52 35.27 -40.11
N PRO A 479 22.64 34.24 -40.03
CA PRO A 479 21.23 34.49 -40.39
C PRO A 479 20.22 34.50 -39.22
N VAL A 480 20.53 33.98 -38.04
CA VAL A 480 19.51 33.83 -36.98
C VAL A 480 19.30 35.11 -36.15
N ARG A 481 20.27 36.01 -36.11
CA ARG A 481 20.10 37.33 -35.44
C ARG A 481 19.24 38.34 -36.18
N ARG A 482 18.97 38.16 -37.46
CA ARG A 482 18.09 39.08 -38.26
C ARG A 482 16.59 38.74 -38.09
N LEU A 483 16.21 37.59 -37.62
CA LEU A 483 14.80 37.26 -37.37
C LEU A 483 14.33 37.65 -35.96
N ALA A 484 15.21 37.75 -35.00
CA ALA A 484 14.86 38.18 -33.65
C ALA A 484 14.68 39.71 -33.51
N SER A 485 15.34 40.50 -34.33
CA SER A 485 15.20 41.96 -34.34
C SER A 485 13.97 42.46 -35.10
N LEU A 486 13.37 41.65 -35.95
CA LEU A 486 12.13 42.02 -36.69
C LEU A 486 10.85 41.72 -35.90
N VAL A 487 10.94 40.93 -34.85
CA VAL A 487 9.77 40.59 -33.96
C VAL A 487 9.66 41.59 -32.80
N SER A 488 10.74 42.29 -32.42
CA SER A 488 10.72 43.25 -31.31
C SER A 488 10.34 44.68 -31.72
N SER A 489 10.36 45.04 -33.03
CA SER A 489 10.03 46.40 -33.51
C SER A 489 8.56 46.58 -33.91
N GLY A 490 7.71 45.60 -33.73
CA GLY A 490 6.29 45.64 -34.11
C GLY A 490 5.29 45.91 -32.98
N ARG A 491 5.75 46.31 -31.78
CA ARG A 491 4.85 46.46 -30.61
C ARG A 491 4.78 47.85 -29.98
N ASP A 492 5.27 48.86 -30.70
CA ASP A 492 5.10 50.27 -30.29
C ASP A 492 4.57 51.12 -31.46
N ARG A 493 3.33 50.87 -31.85
CA ARG A 493 2.45 51.83 -32.57
C ARG A 493 1.07 51.20 -32.80
N THR A 494 0.20 51.34 -31.85
CA THR A 494 -1.23 51.80 -31.91
C THR A 494 -1.85 51.62 -30.52
#